data_b1fbf5bb972895e59ae111acb399d69b
#
_entry.id   b1fbf5bb972895e59ae111acb399d69b
#
_cell.length_a   1.000
_cell.length_b   1.000
_cell.length_c   1.000
_cell.angle_alpha   90.00
_cell.angle_beta   90.00
_cell.angle_gamma   90.00
#
_symmetry.space_group_name_H-M   'P 1'
#
loop_
_entity.id
_entity.type
_entity.pdbx_description
1 polymer ?
#
loop_
_entity_poly.entity_id
_entity_poly.type
_entity_poly.pdbx_seq_one_letter_code
_entity_poly.pdbx_strand_id
1 'polypeptide(L)'
;MRLTMKRVILIIAAMLAAAAVQAQVRPQSNHTVSTTLGLGLEYGFEWAFAGQASVVARAGMVSKDFILRSGLDNFQWSARMSPGVTLEPRYYLLMNWRDRNGKYTSGNSAEFIGVPTTLTFATNGINELAVSPVVGVRRAFARHWFHEFTAGADLLCMPEFFATPHVGYRIGYLF
;
A
#
# COMPACT_ATOMS: atom_id res chain seq x y z
N MET A 1 8.99 30.42 -1.26
CA MET A 1 8.07 30.32 -2.43
C MET A 1 6.89 29.43 -2.03
N ARG A 2 5.73 29.99 -1.70
CA ARG A 2 4.54 29.22 -1.30
C ARG A 2 3.90 28.64 -2.58
N LEU A 3 4.06 27.34 -2.81
CA LEU A 3 3.23 26.67 -3.80
C LEU A 3 1.76 26.74 -3.34
N THR A 4 0.92 27.41 -4.10
CA THR A 4 -0.52 27.44 -3.79
C THR A 4 -1.09 26.05 -4.02
N MET A 5 -1.98 25.58 -3.15
CA MET A 5 -2.66 24.26 -3.22
C MET A 5 -3.20 23.94 -4.64
N LYS A 6 -3.68 24.96 -5.36
CA LYS A 6 -4.11 24.84 -6.77
C LYS A 6 -2.99 24.36 -7.71
N ARG A 7 -1.75 24.82 -7.52
CA ARG A 7 -0.61 24.40 -8.37
C ARG A 7 -0.18 22.95 -8.07
N VAL A 8 -0.26 22.54 -6.80
CA VAL A 8 0.02 21.16 -6.42
C VAL A 8 -1.00 20.20 -7.03
N ILE A 9 -2.29 20.54 -6.95
CA ILE A 9 -3.37 19.76 -7.57
C ILE A 9 -3.19 19.67 -9.09
N LEU A 10 -2.83 20.78 -9.74
CA LEU A 10 -2.59 20.81 -11.19
C LEU A 10 -1.39 19.95 -11.61
N ILE A 11 -0.31 19.95 -10.83
CA ILE A 11 0.87 19.10 -11.07
C ILE A 11 0.51 17.62 -10.90
N ILE A 12 -0.24 17.27 -9.86
CA ILE A 12 -0.71 15.90 -9.64
C ILE A 12 -1.65 15.46 -10.78
N ALA A 13 -2.58 16.32 -11.19
CA ALA A 13 -3.49 16.04 -12.31
C ALA A 13 -2.74 15.90 -13.64
N ALA A 14 -1.73 16.73 -13.89
CA ALA A 14 -0.88 16.65 -15.09
C ALA A 14 -0.02 15.38 -15.10
N MET A 15 0.53 14.96 -13.95
CA MET A 15 1.26 13.70 -13.83
C MET A 15 0.35 12.48 -14.05
N LEU A 16 -0.87 12.51 -13.52
CA LEU A 16 -1.87 11.46 -13.75
C LEU A 16 -2.31 11.40 -15.23
N ALA A 17 -2.50 12.55 -15.87
CA ALA A 17 -2.85 12.63 -17.29
C ALA A 17 -1.71 12.15 -18.19
N ALA A 18 -0.47 12.51 -17.91
CA ALA A 18 0.71 12.06 -18.68
C ALA A 18 0.93 10.54 -18.55
N ALA A 19 0.63 9.96 -17.38
CA ALA A 19 0.69 8.51 -17.16
C ALA A 19 -0.33 7.74 -18.00
N ALA A 20 -1.45 8.35 -18.36
CA ALA A 20 -2.52 7.70 -19.13
C ALA A 20 -2.17 7.44 -20.62
N VAL A 21 -1.18 8.14 -21.18
CA VAL A 21 -0.97 8.20 -22.65
C VAL A 21 -0.08 7.08 -23.20
N GLN A 22 0.71 6.36 -22.40
CA GLN A 22 1.76 5.46 -22.91
C GLN A 22 1.71 3.98 -22.48
N ALA A 23 0.67 3.52 -21.84
CA ALA A 23 0.67 2.15 -21.31
C ALA A 23 0.15 1.11 -22.31
N GLN A 24 1.02 0.22 -22.78
CA GLN A 24 0.64 -0.99 -23.51
C GLN A 24 0.01 -2.05 -22.59
N VAL A 25 0.44 -2.12 -21.34
CA VAL A 25 -0.09 -3.03 -20.32
C VAL A 25 -0.70 -2.23 -19.19
N ARG A 26 -1.93 -2.57 -18.82
CA ARG A 26 -2.67 -1.93 -17.73
C ARG A 26 -2.69 -2.84 -16.49
N PRO A 27 -2.67 -2.27 -15.29
CA PRO A 27 -3.01 -3.03 -14.09
C PRO A 27 -4.37 -3.71 -14.24
N GLN A 28 -4.54 -4.84 -13.61
CA GLN A 28 -5.80 -5.58 -13.57
C GLN A 28 -6.58 -5.16 -12.33
N SER A 29 -7.89 -4.96 -12.49
CA SER A 29 -8.77 -4.83 -11.32
C SER A 29 -8.95 -6.21 -10.71
N ASN A 30 -8.75 -6.32 -9.41
CA ASN A 30 -8.83 -7.59 -8.71
C ASN A 30 -9.25 -7.42 -7.25
N HIS A 31 -9.79 -8.49 -6.70
CA HIS A 31 -10.11 -8.61 -5.29
C HIS A 31 -9.01 -9.38 -4.58
N THR A 32 -8.74 -9.04 -3.33
CA THR A 32 -7.70 -9.68 -2.53
C THR A 32 -8.17 -9.96 -1.12
N VAL A 33 -7.69 -11.05 -0.56
CA VAL A 33 -7.66 -11.26 0.89
C VAL A 33 -6.21 -11.42 1.28
N SER A 34 -5.74 -10.66 2.26
CA SER A 34 -4.33 -10.61 2.61
C SER A 34 -4.09 -10.45 4.10
N THR A 35 -2.89 -10.84 4.53
CA THR A 35 -2.39 -10.62 5.88
C THR A 35 -1.04 -9.91 5.81
N THR A 36 -0.80 -9.01 6.76
CA THR A 36 0.48 -8.31 6.91
C THR A 36 1.29 -8.98 8.00
N LEU A 37 2.48 -9.50 7.67
CA LEU A 37 3.37 -10.25 8.60
C LEU A 37 2.67 -11.37 9.38
N GLY A 38 1.59 -11.97 8.84
CA GLY A 38 0.77 -12.95 9.56
C GLY A 38 -0.13 -12.35 10.64
N LEU A 39 -0.18 -11.03 10.76
CA LEU A 39 -0.98 -10.30 11.72
C LEU A 39 -2.09 -9.52 10.98
N GLY A 40 -3.31 -9.66 11.47
CA GLY A 40 -4.46 -9.04 10.83
C GLY A 40 -4.96 -9.80 9.59
N LEU A 41 -6.09 -9.39 9.12
CA LEU A 41 -6.73 -9.89 7.90
C LEU A 41 -7.44 -8.74 7.23
N GLU A 42 -7.14 -8.52 5.95
CA GLU A 42 -7.70 -7.44 5.16
C GLU A 42 -8.33 -7.99 3.88
N TYR A 43 -9.51 -7.51 3.57
CA TYR A 43 -10.09 -7.62 2.24
C TYR A 43 -9.73 -6.36 1.47
N GLY A 44 -9.32 -6.50 0.21
CA GLY A 44 -8.95 -5.41 -0.67
C GLY A 44 -9.59 -5.50 -2.04
N PHE A 45 -9.87 -4.34 -2.62
CA PHE A 45 -10.24 -4.20 -4.02
C PHE A 45 -9.29 -3.21 -4.68
N GLU A 46 -8.66 -3.63 -5.76
CA GLU A 46 -7.83 -2.78 -6.60
C GLU A 46 -8.60 -2.44 -7.88
N TRP A 47 -8.79 -1.17 -8.12
CA TRP A 47 -9.40 -0.64 -9.33
C TRP A 47 -8.32 -0.01 -10.23
N ALA A 48 -8.11 -0.62 -11.39
CA ALA A 48 -7.23 -0.10 -12.44
C ALA A 48 -8.01 0.86 -13.33
N PHE A 49 -7.63 2.12 -13.42
CA PHE A 49 -8.41 3.13 -14.12
C PHE A 49 -7.67 3.79 -15.29
N ALA A 50 -6.38 3.91 -15.28
CA ALA A 50 -5.65 4.56 -16.37
C ALA A 50 -4.18 4.13 -16.45
N GLY A 51 -3.70 3.79 -17.65
CA GLY A 51 -2.29 3.53 -17.91
C GLY A 51 -1.70 2.52 -16.93
N GLN A 52 -0.76 2.97 -16.12
CA GLN A 52 -0.12 2.19 -15.04
C GLN A 52 -0.64 2.57 -13.64
N ALA A 53 -1.79 3.26 -13.56
CA ALA A 53 -2.35 3.74 -12.30
C ALA A 53 -3.52 2.88 -11.82
N SER A 54 -3.58 2.67 -10.52
CA SER A 54 -4.69 2.04 -9.82
C SER A 54 -4.97 2.71 -8.48
N VAL A 55 -6.12 2.37 -7.90
CA VAL A 55 -6.47 2.69 -6.51
C VAL A 55 -6.82 1.40 -5.81
N VAL A 56 -6.19 1.16 -4.68
CA VAL A 56 -6.49 0.02 -3.81
C VAL A 56 -7.27 0.52 -2.60
N ALA A 57 -8.45 -0.04 -2.39
CA ALA A 57 -9.22 0.12 -1.16
C ALA A 57 -9.10 -1.16 -0.33
N ARG A 58 -8.78 -1.05 0.96
CA ARG A 58 -8.70 -2.19 1.87
C ARG A 58 -9.47 -1.90 3.14
N ALA A 59 -10.06 -2.95 3.71
CA ALA A 59 -10.72 -2.90 5.01
C ALA A 59 -10.46 -4.21 5.77
N GLY A 60 -10.26 -4.11 7.08
CA GLY A 60 -9.99 -5.28 7.89
C GLY A 60 -9.37 -4.97 9.25
N MET A 61 -8.72 -5.97 9.82
CA MET A 61 -7.94 -5.84 11.05
C MET A 61 -6.50 -5.53 10.70
N VAL A 62 -6.05 -4.33 11.03
CA VAL A 62 -4.71 -3.81 10.71
C VAL A 62 -3.83 -3.94 11.96
N SER A 63 -2.59 -4.40 11.77
CA SER A 63 -1.60 -4.37 12.86
C SER A 63 -1.12 -2.93 13.06
N LYS A 64 -1.26 -2.45 14.30
CA LYS A 64 -0.95 -1.08 14.67
C LYS A 64 0.45 -0.93 15.26
N ASP A 65 0.83 -1.88 16.11
CA ASP A 65 2.11 -1.87 16.80
C ASP A 65 2.70 -3.27 16.81
N PHE A 66 3.88 -3.40 16.26
CA PHE A 66 4.70 -4.59 16.48
C PHE A 66 5.86 -4.21 17.36
N ILE A 67 5.76 -4.54 18.65
CA ILE A 67 6.81 -4.25 19.62
C ILE A 67 7.59 -5.53 19.90
N LEU A 68 8.87 -5.49 19.55
CA LEU A 68 9.83 -6.53 19.87
C LEU A 68 10.71 -6.04 21.03
N ARG A 69 10.57 -6.63 22.19
CA ARG A 69 11.45 -6.37 23.34
C ARG A 69 12.34 -7.58 23.54
N SER A 70 13.64 -7.41 23.36
CA SER A 70 14.64 -8.41 23.65
C SER A 70 15.38 -8.00 24.93
N GLY A 71 15.19 -8.75 26.02
CA GLY A 71 16.02 -8.70 27.22
C GLY A 71 16.89 -9.96 27.29
N LEU A 72 17.94 -9.94 28.13
CA LEU A 72 18.88 -11.07 28.26
C LEU A 72 18.20 -12.38 28.67
N ASP A 73 17.03 -12.31 29.33
CA ASP A 73 16.30 -13.47 29.85
C ASP A 73 14.87 -13.63 29.32
N ASN A 74 14.32 -12.65 28.58
CA ASN A 74 12.96 -12.71 28.10
C ASN A 74 12.79 -12.04 26.73
N PHE A 75 12.29 -12.83 25.79
CA PHE A 75 11.84 -12.35 24.49
C PHE A 75 10.32 -12.11 24.56
N GLN A 76 9.89 -10.86 24.45
CA GLN A 76 8.48 -10.49 24.45
C GLN A 76 8.12 -9.84 23.12
N TRP A 77 7.08 -10.33 22.49
CA TRP A 77 6.47 -9.68 21.35
C TRP A 77 5.02 -9.32 21.69
N SER A 78 4.59 -8.18 21.25
CA SER A 78 3.18 -7.78 21.31
C SER A 78 2.76 -7.18 19.99
N ALA A 79 1.58 -7.56 19.53
CA ALA A 79 0.95 -6.97 18.37
C ALA A 79 -0.45 -6.50 18.76
N ARG A 80 -0.78 -5.26 18.46
CA ARG A 80 -2.13 -4.72 18.63
C ARG A 80 -2.81 -4.65 17.28
N MET A 81 -3.96 -5.29 17.17
CA MET A 81 -4.81 -5.22 15.98
C MET A 81 -5.98 -4.28 16.24
N SER A 82 -6.32 -3.48 15.25
CA SER A 82 -7.48 -2.59 15.28
C SER A 82 -8.19 -2.63 13.94
N PRO A 83 -9.51 -2.48 13.88
CA PRO A 83 -10.21 -2.33 12.61
C PRO A 83 -9.72 -1.07 11.91
N GLY A 84 -9.58 -1.15 10.60
CA GLY A 84 -9.12 -0.02 9.81
C GLY A 84 -9.55 -0.09 8.36
N VAL A 85 -9.48 1.06 7.70
CA VAL A 85 -9.68 1.20 6.26
C VAL A 85 -8.49 1.92 5.65
N THR A 86 -8.08 1.47 4.47
CA THR A 86 -6.95 2.07 3.74
C THR A 86 -7.39 2.39 2.32
N LEU A 87 -7.05 3.58 1.85
CA LEU A 87 -7.13 3.96 0.46
C LEU A 87 -5.73 4.27 -0.05
N GLU A 88 -5.31 3.59 -1.13
CA GLU A 88 -3.96 3.68 -1.64
C GLU A 88 -3.95 3.90 -3.16
N PRO A 89 -3.71 5.13 -3.63
CA PRO A 89 -3.33 5.36 -5.02
C PRO A 89 -1.96 4.74 -5.29
N ARG A 90 -1.85 4.03 -6.43
CA ARG A 90 -0.64 3.36 -6.89
C ARG A 90 -0.29 3.74 -8.31
N TYR A 91 1.00 3.78 -8.58
CA TYR A 91 1.54 3.87 -9.93
C TYR A 91 2.61 2.80 -10.14
N TYR A 92 2.41 1.93 -11.13
CA TYR A 92 3.30 0.82 -11.44
C TYR A 92 4.42 1.27 -12.38
N LEU A 93 5.65 1.32 -11.87
CA LEU A 93 6.80 1.90 -12.55
C LEU A 93 7.30 1.04 -13.73
N LEU A 94 7.41 -0.26 -13.53
CA LEU A 94 8.10 -1.17 -14.46
C LEU A 94 7.17 -2.19 -15.12
N MET A 95 5.86 -2.04 -15.03
CA MET A 95 4.90 -3.01 -15.58
C MET A 95 5.08 -3.20 -17.10
N ASN A 96 5.18 -2.11 -17.86
CA ASN A 96 5.40 -2.17 -19.31
C ASN A 96 6.76 -2.77 -19.68
N TRP A 97 7.81 -2.45 -18.91
CA TRP A 97 9.13 -3.02 -19.15
C TRP A 97 9.15 -4.53 -18.88
N ARG A 98 8.48 -4.96 -17.82
CA ARG A 98 8.34 -6.37 -17.48
C ARG A 98 7.64 -7.15 -18.59
N ASP A 99 6.53 -6.63 -19.08
CA ASP A 99 5.76 -7.24 -20.16
C ASP A 99 6.58 -7.38 -21.44
N ARG A 100 7.23 -6.30 -21.88
CA ARG A 100 8.10 -6.31 -23.07
C ARG A 100 9.26 -7.32 -22.98
N ASN A 101 9.71 -7.63 -21.77
CA ASN A 101 10.76 -8.60 -21.51
C ASN A 101 10.22 -9.99 -21.16
N GLY A 102 8.95 -10.28 -21.43
CA GLY A 102 8.32 -11.58 -21.19
C GLY A 102 8.23 -11.96 -19.70
N LYS A 103 8.34 -10.98 -18.79
CA LYS A 103 8.22 -11.23 -17.36
C LYS A 103 6.77 -11.21 -16.92
N TYR A 104 6.45 -12.04 -15.97
CA TYR A 104 5.09 -12.18 -15.45
C TYR A 104 4.58 -10.86 -14.84
N THR A 105 3.42 -10.38 -15.32
CA THR A 105 2.76 -9.14 -14.88
C THR A 105 1.35 -9.37 -14.32
N SER A 106 0.82 -10.59 -14.42
CA SER A 106 -0.50 -10.91 -13.88
C SER A 106 -0.57 -10.66 -12.37
N GLY A 107 -1.76 -10.33 -11.88
CA GLY A 107 -1.97 -9.94 -10.49
C GLY A 107 -1.21 -8.68 -10.09
N ASN A 108 -0.95 -7.79 -11.06
CA ASN A 108 -0.19 -6.55 -10.88
C ASN A 108 1.24 -6.77 -10.36
N SER A 109 1.91 -7.82 -10.89
CA SER A 109 3.27 -8.21 -10.52
C SER A 109 4.30 -7.22 -11.09
N ALA A 110 4.49 -6.10 -10.39
CA ALA A 110 5.44 -5.06 -10.77
C ALA A 110 5.93 -4.27 -9.54
N GLU A 111 6.90 -3.41 -9.77
CA GLU A 111 7.34 -2.38 -8.85
C GLU A 111 6.36 -1.20 -8.92
N PHE A 112 6.06 -0.60 -7.78
CA PHE A 112 5.13 0.51 -7.69
C PHE A 112 5.56 1.57 -6.67
N ILE A 113 5.04 2.76 -6.84
CA ILE A 113 4.97 3.78 -5.80
C ILE A 113 3.52 3.91 -5.35
N GLY A 114 3.30 4.11 -4.07
CA GLY A 114 1.96 4.24 -3.49
C GLY A 114 1.94 5.22 -2.33
N VAL A 115 0.75 5.70 -2.01
CA VAL A 115 0.51 6.56 -0.85
C VAL A 115 -0.69 6.02 -0.07
N PRO A 116 -0.53 4.88 0.64
CA PRO A 116 -1.58 4.40 1.51
C PRO A 116 -1.94 5.46 2.55
N THR A 117 -3.24 5.73 2.63
CA THR A 117 -3.86 6.56 3.66
C THR A 117 -4.74 5.64 4.48
N THR A 118 -4.36 5.41 5.73
CA THR A 118 -5.00 4.45 6.62
C THR A 118 -5.66 5.16 7.78
N LEU A 119 -6.97 4.95 7.94
CA LEU A 119 -7.72 5.32 9.11
C LEU A 119 -7.93 4.07 9.98
N THR A 120 -7.40 4.11 11.19
CA THR A 120 -7.53 3.03 12.18
C THR A 120 -8.49 3.44 13.28
N PHE A 121 -9.45 2.58 13.58
CA PHE A 121 -10.45 2.81 14.62
C PHE A 121 -9.96 2.21 15.93
N ALA A 122 -9.67 3.07 16.89
CA ALA A 122 -9.20 2.59 18.19
C ALA A 122 -10.34 2.07 19.05
N THR A 123 -10.13 0.93 19.65
CA THR A 123 -11.06 0.36 20.63
C THR A 123 -11.20 1.26 21.88
N ASN A 124 -10.27 2.17 22.11
CA ASN A 124 -10.17 3.05 23.29
C ASN A 124 -10.39 4.53 22.97
N GLY A 125 -11.04 4.87 21.86
CA GLY A 125 -11.60 6.21 21.63
C GLY A 125 -10.77 7.19 20.81
N ILE A 126 -9.52 6.92 20.45
CA ILE A 126 -8.73 7.82 19.60
C ILE A 126 -8.44 7.15 18.27
N ASN A 127 -9.09 7.63 17.19
CA ASN A 127 -8.79 7.19 15.84
C ASN A 127 -7.44 7.75 15.37
N GLU A 128 -6.73 6.98 14.55
CA GLU A 128 -5.46 7.40 13.98
C GLU A 128 -5.55 7.45 12.47
N LEU A 129 -5.01 8.54 11.91
CA LEU A 129 -4.85 8.72 10.48
C LEU A 129 -3.36 8.71 10.15
N ALA A 130 -2.95 7.76 9.32
CA ALA A 130 -1.60 7.67 8.80
C ALA A 130 -1.59 7.84 7.28
N VAL A 131 -0.61 8.57 6.77
CA VAL A 131 -0.31 8.69 5.34
C VAL A 131 1.09 8.16 5.12
N SER A 132 1.24 7.14 4.28
CA SER A 132 2.48 6.39 4.14
C SER A 132 3.00 6.39 2.70
N PRO A 133 3.76 7.40 2.26
CA PRO A 133 4.43 7.32 0.97
C PRO A 133 5.41 6.14 0.95
N VAL A 134 5.22 5.21 0.01
CA VAL A 134 6.00 3.98 -0.09
C VAL A 134 6.44 3.69 -1.52
N VAL A 135 7.55 2.99 -1.63
CA VAL A 135 7.90 2.20 -2.80
C VAL A 135 7.64 0.73 -2.49
N GLY A 136 7.16 -0.02 -3.47
CA GLY A 136 6.82 -1.42 -3.24
C GLY A 136 7.11 -2.32 -4.43
N VAL A 137 7.15 -3.59 -4.14
CA VAL A 137 7.30 -4.68 -5.11
C VAL A 137 6.22 -5.70 -4.85
N ARG A 138 5.36 -5.95 -5.84
CA ARG A 138 4.40 -7.05 -5.80
C ARG A 138 4.83 -8.14 -6.76
N ARG A 139 4.69 -9.40 -6.33
CA ARG A 139 4.88 -10.58 -7.16
C ARG A 139 3.75 -11.57 -6.92
N ALA A 140 3.00 -11.89 -7.96
CA ALA A 140 2.06 -13.00 -7.92
C ALA A 140 2.77 -14.31 -8.25
N PHE A 141 2.35 -15.37 -7.60
CA PHE A 141 2.86 -16.73 -7.77
C PHE A 141 1.70 -17.74 -7.62
N ALA A 142 1.92 -18.98 -8.08
CA ALA A 142 0.93 -20.05 -7.97
C ALA A 142 -0.51 -19.65 -8.37
N ARG A 143 -0.67 -18.89 -9.46
CA ARG A 143 -1.93 -18.38 -10.06
C ARG A 143 -2.65 -17.30 -9.25
N HIS A 144 -2.87 -17.52 -7.96
CA HIS A 144 -3.76 -16.69 -7.13
C HIS A 144 -3.06 -16.07 -5.93
N TRP A 145 -1.86 -16.49 -5.59
CA TRP A 145 -1.13 -15.98 -4.46
C TRP A 145 -0.24 -14.81 -4.86
N PHE A 146 -0.12 -13.85 -3.98
CA PHE A 146 0.85 -12.77 -4.15
C PHE A 146 1.59 -12.51 -2.84
N HIS A 147 2.77 -11.97 -2.97
CA HIS A 147 3.46 -11.29 -1.88
C HIS A 147 3.82 -9.86 -2.30
N GLU A 148 3.85 -8.99 -1.34
CA GLU A 148 4.12 -7.57 -1.53
C GLU A 148 5.05 -7.09 -0.43
N PHE A 149 6.12 -6.43 -0.82
CA PHE A 149 7.04 -5.76 0.08
C PHE A 149 6.95 -4.26 -0.15
N THR A 150 6.90 -3.47 0.92
CA THR A 150 6.86 -2.01 0.87
C THR A 150 7.88 -1.40 1.81
N ALA A 151 8.47 -0.27 1.42
CA ALA A 151 9.36 0.51 2.25
C ALA A 151 9.10 2.01 2.00
N GLY A 152 9.21 2.82 3.05
CA GLY A 152 8.93 4.25 2.98
C GLY A 152 8.91 4.93 4.33
N ALA A 153 7.94 5.81 4.52
CA ALA A 153 7.74 6.50 5.79
C ALA A 153 6.25 6.53 6.15
N ASP A 154 5.95 6.36 7.42
CA ASP A 154 4.62 6.57 8.00
C ASP A 154 4.57 7.97 8.61
N LEU A 155 3.64 8.77 8.13
CA LEU A 155 3.32 10.08 8.66
C LEU A 155 2.01 9.97 9.43
N LEU A 156 2.07 9.86 10.74
CA LEU A 156 0.89 9.97 11.59
C LEU A 156 0.43 11.42 11.60
N CYS A 157 -0.84 11.63 11.23
CA CYS A 157 -1.43 12.96 11.16
C CYS A 157 -2.36 13.26 12.34
N MET A 158 -2.78 12.24 13.09
CA MET A 158 -3.64 12.35 14.25
C MET A 158 -3.37 11.21 15.26
N PRO A 159 -3.41 11.47 16.57
CA PRO A 159 -3.72 12.74 17.24
C PRO A 159 -2.57 13.75 17.18
N GLU A 160 -1.34 13.31 16.98
CA GLU A 160 -0.15 14.16 16.90
C GLU A 160 0.64 13.82 15.63
N PHE A 161 1.33 14.81 15.09
CA PHE A 161 2.18 14.58 13.93
C PHE A 161 3.47 13.87 14.34
N PHE A 162 3.68 12.70 13.76
CA PHE A 162 4.87 11.88 13.99
C PHE A 162 5.27 11.17 12.71
N ALA A 163 6.57 11.04 12.47
CA ALA A 163 7.11 10.37 11.30
C ALA A 163 8.00 9.19 11.72
N THR A 164 7.76 8.01 11.12
CA THR A 164 8.56 6.80 11.34
C THR A 164 8.94 6.13 10.03
N PRO A 165 10.02 5.35 9.99
CA PRO A 165 10.28 4.45 8.87
C PRO A 165 9.15 3.43 8.72
N HIS A 166 8.74 3.20 7.46
CA HIS A 166 7.77 2.16 7.09
C HIS A 166 8.49 0.99 6.44
N VAL A 167 8.24 -0.21 6.94
CA VAL A 167 8.59 -1.47 6.27
C VAL A 167 7.40 -2.41 6.40
N GLY A 168 6.88 -2.87 5.27
CA GLY A 168 5.72 -3.74 5.23
C GLY A 168 5.96 -4.99 4.38
N TYR A 169 5.46 -6.13 4.83
CA TYR A 169 5.37 -7.35 4.05
C TYR A 169 3.94 -7.90 4.13
N ARG A 170 3.36 -8.16 2.98
CA ARG A 170 2.01 -8.70 2.86
C ARG A 170 2.03 -9.94 1.99
N ILE A 171 1.25 -10.94 2.39
CA ILE A 171 0.94 -12.12 1.58
C ILE A 171 -0.58 -12.22 1.46
N GLY A 172 -1.08 -12.65 0.29
CA GLY A 172 -2.52 -12.73 0.08
C GLY A 172 -2.91 -13.57 -1.12
N TYR A 173 -4.22 -13.67 -1.29
CA TYR A 173 -4.88 -14.41 -2.35
C TYR A 173 -5.63 -13.44 -3.28
N LEU A 174 -5.52 -13.67 -4.58
CA LEU A 174 -6.18 -12.91 -5.66
C LEU A 174 -7.39 -13.69 -6.19
N PHE A 175 -8.50 -12.99 -6.38
CA PHE A 175 -9.71 -13.53 -6.99
C PHE A 175 -9.92 -13.00 -8.40
#